data_5738d2212fe3096936d0642be20bb15c
#
_entry.id   5738d2212fe3096936d0642be20bb15c
#
_cell.length_a   1.000
_cell.length_b   1.000
_cell.length_c   1.000
_cell.angle_alpha   90.00
_cell.angle_beta   90.00
_cell.angle_gamma   90.00
#
_symmetry.space_group_name_H-M   'P 1'
#
loop_
_entity.id
_entity.type
_entity.pdbx_description
1 polymer ?
#
loop_
_entity_poly.entity_id
_entity_poly.type
_entity_poly.pdbx_seq_one_letter_code
_entity_poly.pdbx_strand_id
1 'polypeptide(L)'
;EILRCLVGSEMCIRDRDELHQMFRNAPEDVSPVKFAAMDLLLGCMKFPYICAVDSEIHNKNWNLSVLQDGIKRICQCENTEEVLNCLLNLFGTLIKQNTEGTDERNRKLVQSVLSYIEKNYSGDLSMDDLTEKFHVSRTYISRLLKKYAGKSFLEYLTDVRFQQVEKLIADNKYKQYEIAEMVGYKDFGYYIKVFKKRYGITPNEFRKHI
;
A
#
# COMPACT_ATOMS: atom_id res chain seq x y z
N GLU A 1 -6.62 19.79 -9.98
CA GLU A 1 -7.00 19.10 -8.74
C GLU A 1 -7.78 17.81 -8.99
N ILE A 2 -8.77 17.81 -9.90
CA ILE A 2 -9.55 16.62 -10.33
C ILE A 2 -8.62 15.45 -10.72
N LEU A 3 -7.56 15.70 -11.46
CA LEU A 3 -6.58 14.68 -11.86
C LEU A 3 -5.78 14.10 -10.69
N ARG A 4 -5.57 14.86 -9.60
CA ARG A 4 -4.91 14.36 -8.38
C ARG A 4 -5.80 13.41 -7.58
N CYS A 5 -7.09 13.67 -7.51
CA CYS A 5 -8.05 12.82 -6.81
C CYS A 5 -8.34 11.52 -7.58
N LEU A 6 -8.33 11.57 -8.93
CA LEU A 6 -8.46 10.39 -9.79
C LEU A 6 -7.26 9.41 -9.65
N VAL A 7 -6.13 9.88 -9.14
CA VAL A 7 -4.98 9.02 -8.80
C VAL A 7 -5.14 8.37 -7.42
N GLY A 8 -6.04 8.90 -6.56
CA GLY A 8 -6.41 8.31 -5.26
C GLY A 8 -7.36 7.12 -5.40
N SER A 9 -7.72 6.54 -4.25
CA SER A 9 -8.57 5.33 -4.19
C SER A 9 -10.06 5.58 -4.40
N GLU A 10 -10.52 6.84 -4.38
CA GLU A 10 -11.93 7.21 -4.50
C GLU A 10 -12.07 8.60 -5.13
N MET A 11 -13.00 8.73 -6.08
CA MET A 11 -13.43 10.04 -6.57
C MET A 11 -14.32 10.67 -5.52
N CYS A 12 -13.89 11.78 -4.93
CA CYS A 12 -14.64 12.41 -3.86
C CYS A 12 -15.88 13.15 -4.39
N ILE A 13 -16.84 13.43 -3.50
CA ILE A 13 -18.05 14.17 -3.84
C ILE A 13 -17.72 15.51 -4.48
N ARG A 14 -16.67 16.18 -3.99
CA ARG A 14 -16.20 17.47 -4.49
C ARG A 14 -15.76 17.41 -5.95
N ASP A 15 -15.02 16.35 -6.36
CA ASP A 15 -14.56 16.20 -7.75
C ASP A 15 -15.73 15.95 -8.70
N ARG A 16 -16.75 15.24 -8.22
CA ARG A 16 -17.98 15.03 -8.96
C ARG A 16 -18.74 16.35 -9.18
N ASP A 17 -18.83 17.17 -8.13
CA ASP A 17 -19.47 18.48 -8.21
C ASP A 17 -18.70 19.44 -9.12
N GLU A 18 -17.36 19.41 -9.10
CA GLU A 18 -16.53 20.20 -10.03
C GLU A 18 -16.73 19.78 -11.49
N LEU A 19 -16.80 18.48 -11.79
CA LEU A 19 -17.16 17.98 -13.12
C LEU A 19 -18.55 18.44 -13.55
N HIS A 20 -19.54 18.34 -12.66
CA HIS A 20 -20.89 18.85 -12.94
C HIS A 20 -20.91 20.36 -13.22
N GLN A 21 -20.09 21.16 -12.51
CA GLN A 21 -19.97 22.60 -12.76
C GLN A 21 -19.31 22.91 -14.10
N MET A 22 -18.26 22.20 -14.48
CA MET A 22 -17.57 22.39 -15.79
C MET A 22 -18.53 22.18 -16.95
N PHE A 23 -19.47 21.23 -16.85
CA PHE A 23 -20.39 20.90 -17.94
C PHE A 23 -21.76 21.59 -17.82
N ARG A 24 -22.04 22.33 -16.72
CA ARG A 24 -23.35 22.99 -16.48
C ARG A 24 -23.69 24.07 -17.51
N ASN A 25 -22.71 24.76 -18.06
CA ASN A 25 -22.87 25.84 -19.04
C ASN A 25 -22.45 25.40 -20.47
N ALA A 26 -22.49 24.08 -20.74
CA ALA A 26 -22.11 23.57 -22.03
C ALA A 26 -23.10 24.03 -23.13
N PRO A 27 -22.60 24.31 -24.36
CA PRO A 27 -23.45 24.67 -25.49
C PRO A 27 -24.40 23.54 -25.87
N GLU A 28 -25.48 23.88 -26.64
CA GLU A 28 -26.42 22.88 -27.16
C GLU A 28 -25.73 21.82 -28.02
N ASP A 29 -24.65 22.20 -28.71
CA ASP A 29 -23.80 21.28 -29.45
C ASP A 29 -22.96 20.44 -28.46
N VAL A 30 -23.22 19.14 -28.46
CA VAL A 30 -22.55 18.17 -27.60
C VAL A 30 -21.11 17.85 -28.01
N SER A 31 -20.69 18.23 -29.20
CA SER A 31 -19.38 17.90 -29.76
C SER A 31 -18.21 18.46 -28.94
N PRO A 32 -18.20 19.74 -28.51
CA PRO A 32 -17.15 20.29 -27.67
C PRO A 32 -17.06 19.54 -26.29
N VAL A 33 -18.20 19.14 -25.77
CA VAL A 33 -18.28 18.39 -24.49
C VAL A 33 -17.64 17.02 -24.61
N LYS A 34 -17.90 16.31 -25.72
CA LYS A 34 -17.23 15.02 -26.00
C LYS A 34 -15.72 15.17 -26.12
N PHE A 35 -15.25 16.21 -26.82
CA PHE A 35 -13.81 16.49 -26.91
C PHE A 35 -13.17 16.77 -25.56
N ALA A 36 -13.82 17.59 -24.71
CA ALA A 36 -13.36 17.87 -23.35
C ALA A 36 -13.30 16.61 -22.47
N ALA A 37 -14.31 15.75 -22.58
CA ALA A 37 -14.34 14.46 -21.88
C ALA A 37 -13.20 13.54 -22.33
N MET A 38 -12.91 13.46 -23.62
CA MET A 38 -11.79 12.69 -24.16
C MET A 38 -10.43 13.26 -23.72
N ASP A 39 -10.29 14.57 -23.69
CA ASP A 39 -9.05 15.24 -23.25
C ASP A 39 -8.78 15.00 -21.75
N LEU A 40 -9.82 15.00 -20.91
CA LEU A 40 -9.73 14.59 -19.52
C LEU A 40 -9.27 13.14 -19.36
N LEU A 41 -9.82 12.21 -20.15
CA LEU A 41 -9.41 10.81 -20.14
C LEU A 41 -7.95 10.63 -20.55
N LEU A 42 -7.51 11.30 -21.62
CA LEU A 42 -6.13 11.28 -22.08
C LEU A 42 -5.17 11.94 -21.09
N GLY A 43 -5.60 13.03 -20.44
CA GLY A 43 -4.88 13.68 -19.36
C GLY A 43 -4.65 12.74 -18.18
N CYS A 44 -5.67 12.00 -17.77
CA CYS A 44 -5.56 11.00 -16.71
C CYS A 44 -4.58 9.87 -17.06
N MET A 45 -4.49 9.47 -18.33
CA MET A 45 -3.53 8.46 -18.79
C MET A 45 -2.09 8.98 -18.80
N LYS A 46 -1.88 10.26 -19.08
CA LYS A 46 -0.54 10.89 -19.11
C LYS A 46 -0.03 11.24 -17.70
N PHE A 47 -0.92 11.48 -16.77
CA PHE A 47 -0.58 11.93 -15.41
C PHE A 47 0.40 11.01 -14.66
N PRO A 48 0.31 9.66 -14.72
CA PRO A 48 1.31 8.78 -14.14
C PRO A 48 2.73 8.98 -14.68
N TYR A 49 2.86 9.40 -15.95
CA TYR A 49 4.16 9.67 -16.59
C TYR A 49 4.75 11.04 -16.19
N ILE A 50 3.89 12.01 -15.86
CA ILE A 50 4.31 13.38 -15.53
C ILE A 50 4.65 13.53 -14.04
N CYS A 51 3.95 12.80 -13.17
CA CYS A 51 4.13 12.83 -11.72
C CYS A 51 5.06 11.74 -11.19
N ALA A 52 5.89 11.13 -12.05
CA ALA A 52 6.82 10.05 -11.71
C ALA A 52 7.98 10.51 -10.80
N VAL A 53 7.65 11.14 -9.68
CA VAL A 53 8.56 11.32 -8.54
C VAL A 53 8.59 10.04 -7.68
N ASP A 54 7.54 9.20 -7.77
CA ASP A 54 7.46 7.89 -7.12
C ASP A 54 7.32 6.79 -8.18
N SER A 55 8.35 5.95 -8.31
CA SER A 55 8.42 4.79 -9.22
C SER A 55 7.26 3.79 -9.09
N GLU A 56 6.42 3.94 -8.08
CA GLU A 56 5.30 3.07 -7.75
C GLU A 56 4.03 3.34 -8.56
N ILE A 57 3.91 4.53 -9.17
CA ILE A 57 2.75 4.91 -9.99
C ILE A 57 2.87 4.32 -11.41
N HIS A 58 4.07 3.89 -11.82
CA HIS A 58 4.35 3.35 -13.16
C HIS A 58 3.61 2.04 -13.50
N ASN A 59 2.98 1.38 -12.54
CA ASN A 59 2.37 0.07 -12.75
C ASN A 59 0.83 0.08 -12.67
N LYS A 60 0.19 1.23 -12.90
CA LYS A 60 -1.26 1.28 -13.11
C LYS A 60 -1.57 0.77 -14.52
N ASN A 61 -1.87 -0.53 -14.64
CA ASN A 61 -2.41 -1.11 -15.85
C ASN A 61 -3.83 -0.55 -16.09
N TRP A 62 -3.91 0.55 -16.84
CA TRP A 62 -5.18 0.99 -17.39
C TRP A 62 -5.72 -0.10 -18.29
N ASN A 63 -6.90 -0.61 -17.98
CA ASN A 63 -7.54 -1.62 -18.83
C ASN A 63 -7.96 -0.94 -20.13
N LEU A 64 -7.18 -1.14 -21.18
CA LEU A 64 -7.37 -0.50 -22.48
C LEU A 64 -8.75 -0.81 -23.07
N SER A 65 -9.30 -2.01 -22.82
CA SER A 65 -10.62 -2.39 -23.30
C SER A 65 -11.73 -1.53 -22.66
N VAL A 66 -11.61 -1.26 -21.36
CA VAL A 66 -12.57 -0.41 -20.62
C VAL A 66 -12.53 1.04 -21.13
N LEU A 67 -11.32 1.53 -21.44
CA LEU A 67 -11.14 2.87 -22.03
C LEU A 67 -11.75 2.94 -23.43
N GLN A 68 -11.50 1.94 -24.29
CA GLN A 68 -12.06 1.89 -25.64
C GLN A 68 -13.59 1.85 -25.63
N ASP A 69 -14.17 1.01 -24.74
CA ASP A 69 -15.62 0.95 -24.56
C ASP A 69 -16.21 2.27 -24.04
N GLY A 70 -15.52 2.91 -23.08
CA GLY A 70 -15.89 4.21 -22.55
C GLY A 70 -15.88 5.30 -23.60
N ILE A 71 -14.81 5.41 -24.38
CA ILE A 71 -14.70 6.36 -25.49
C ILE A 71 -15.83 6.13 -26.51
N LYS A 72 -16.07 4.87 -26.90
CA LYS A 72 -17.14 4.53 -27.84
C LYS A 72 -18.51 4.97 -27.34
N ARG A 73 -18.82 4.78 -26.05
CA ARG A 73 -20.07 5.23 -25.42
C ARG A 73 -20.17 6.76 -25.42
N ILE A 74 -19.09 7.47 -25.06
CA ILE A 74 -19.07 8.94 -25.08
C ILE A 74 -19.35 9.47 -26.51
N CYS A 75 -18.80 8.84 -27.56
CA CYS A 75 -19.10 9.22 -28.93
C CYS A 75 -20.57 9.04 -29.31
N GLN A 76 -21.30 8.10 -28.70
CA GLN A 76 -22.69 7.80 -28.96
C GLN A 76 -23.69 8.65 -28.16
N CYS A 77 -23.24 9.39 -27.13
CA CYS A 77 -24.09 10.26 -26.33
C CYS A 77 -24.70 11.38 -27.19
N GLU A 78 -25.96 11.72 -26.95
CA GLU A 78 -26.69 12.75 -27.70
C GLU A 78 -26.75 14.09 -26.97
N ASN A 79 -26.55 14.08 -25.65
CA ASN A 79 -26.61 15.27 -24.82
C ASN A 79 -25.49 15.30 -23.77
N THR A 80 -25.29 16.48 -23.17
CA THR A 80 -24.23 16.74 -22.17
C THR A 80 -24.37 15.89 -20.93
N GLU A 81 -25.59 15.62 -20.47
CA GLU A 81 -25.84 14.84 -19.25
C GLU A 81 -25.43 13.37 -19.45
N GLU A 82 -25.72 12.82 -20.64
CA GLU A 82 -25.26 11.47 -20.99
C GLU A 82 -23.73 11.37 -21.02
N VAL A 83 -23.05 12.37 -21.63
CA VAL A 83 -21.57 12.41 -21.66
C VAL A 83 -21.02 12.42 -20.24
N LEU A 84 -21.56 13.27 -19.35
CA LEU A 84 -21.13 13.39 -17.98
C LEU A 84 -21.33 12.08 -17.20
N ASN A 85 -22.51 11.46 -17.31
CA ASN A 85 -22.80 10.20 -16.66
C ASN A 85 -21.90 9.06 -17.17
N CYS A 86 -21.63 9.03 -18.47
CA CYS A 86 -20.73 8.07 -19.09
C CYS A 86 -19.29 8.24 -18.56
N LEU A 87 -18.82 9.47 -18.44
CA LEU A 87 -17.50 9.83 -17.93
C LEU A 87 -17.36 9.44 -16.44
N LEU A 88 -18.36 9.77 -15.62
CA LEU A 88 -18.36 9.42 -14.19
C LEU A 88 -18.34 7.91 -13.97
N ASN A 89 -19.14 7.15 -14.73
CA ASN A 89 -19.18 5.69 -14.65
C ASN A 89 -17.84 5.06 -15.10
N LEU A 90 -17.24 5.61 -16.14
CA LEU A 90 -15.95 5.15 -16.64
C LEU A 90 -14.85 5.37 -15.59
N PHE A 91 -14.78 6.56 -15.00
CA PHE A 91 -13.83 6.86 -13.93
C PHE A 91 -14.06 5.95 -12.71
N GLY A 92 -15.31 5.76 -12.27
CA GLY A 92 -15.63 4.85 -11.18
C GLY A 92 -15.14 3.42 -11.44
N THR A 93 -15.34 2.92 -12.66
CA THR A 93 -14.87 1.58 -13.06
C THR A 93 -13.33 1.49 -13.07
N LEU A 94 -12.66 2.49 -13.66
CA LEU A 94 -11.19 2.53 -13.72
C LEU A 94 -10.55 2.64 -12.33
N ILE A 95 -11.12 3.46 -11.44
CA ILE A 95 -10.66 3.58 -10.05
C ILE A 95 -10.83 2.24 -9.32
N LYS A 96 -12.00 1.61 -9.43
CA LYS A 96 -12.29 0.33 -8.76
C LYS A 96 -11.34 -0.77 -9.21
N GLN A 97 -11.13 -0.93 -10.50
CA GLN A 97 -10.19 -1.92 -11.04
C GLN A 97 -8.73 -1.68 -10.61
N ASN A 98 -8.31 -0.42 -10.55
CA ASN A 98 -6.97 -0.09 -10.09
C ASN A 98 -6.78 -0.30 -8.57
N THR A 99 -7.83 -0.06 -7.77
CA THR A 99 -7.79 -0.29 -6.32
C THR A 99 -7.75 -1.77 -5.97
N GLU A 100 -8.60 -2.60 -6.57
CA GLU A 100 -8.65 -4.04 -6.30
C GLU A 100 -7.34 -4.74 -6.71
N GLY A 101 -6.82 -4.47 -7.90
CA GLY A 101 -5.54 -5.03 -8.35
C GLY A 101 -4.33 -4.55 -7.55
N THR A 102 -4.36 -3.31 -7.07
CA THR A 102 -3.29 -2.74 -6.23
C THR A 102 -3.36 -3.31 -4.81
N ASP A 103 -4.56 -3.48 -4.25
CA ASP A 103 -4.74 -4.03 -2.89
C ASP A 103 -4.24 -5.47 -2.79
N GLU A 104 -4.59 -6.31 -3.76
CA GLU A 104 -4.12 -7.70 -3.81
C GLU A 104 -2.59 -7.79 -4.00
N ARG A 105 -2.02 -6.95 -4.85
CA ARG A 105 -0.56 -6.86 -5.04
C ARG A 105 0.15 -6.41 -3.76
N ASN A 106 -0.40 -5.41 -3.07
CA ASN A 106 0.11 -4.93 -1.81
C ASN A 106 0.04 -5.99 -0.71
N ARG A 107 -1.04 -6.77 -0.63
CA ARG A 107 -1.16 -7.91 0.28
C ARG A 107 -0.08 -8.96 0.02
N LYS A 108 0.13 -9.33 -1.24
CA LYS A 108 1.18 -10.28 -1.64
C LYS A 108 2.58 -9.76 -1.29
N LEU A 109 2.85 -8.47 -1.54
CA LEU A 109 4.11 -7.84 -1.16
C LEU A 109 4.32 -7.91 0.36
N VAL A 110 3.32 -7.52 1.16
CA VAL A 110 3.39 -7.60 2.62
C VAL A 110 3.63 -9.03 3.08
N GLN A 111 2.92 -10.01 2.57
CA GLN A 111 3.16 -11.43 2.89
C GLN A 111 4.60 -11.84 2.60
N SER A 112 5.15 -11.44 1.46
CA SER A 112 6.54 -11.73 1.11
C SER A 112 7.53 -11.05 2.06
N VAL A 113 7.26 -9.79 2.46
CA VAL A 113 8.07 -9.06 3.46
C VAL A 113 8.03 -9.75 4.82
N LEU A 114 6.84 -10.13 5.31
CA LEU A 114 6.68 -10.83 6.59
C LEU A 114 7.41 -12.17 6.59
N SER A 115 7.25 -12.99 5.55
CA SER A 115 7.99 -14.25 5.39
C SER A 115 9.50 -14.05 5.34
N TYR A 116 9.98 -12.95 4.75
CA TYR A 116 11.40 -12.63 4.73
C TYR A 116 11.92 -12.28 6.14
N ILE A 117 11.16 -11.50 6.91
CA ILE A 117 11.47 -11.19 8.31
C ILE A 117 11.54 -12.48 9.14
N GLU A 118 10.55 -13.36 9.00
CA GLU A 118 10.48 -14.64 9.71
C GLU A 118 11.65 -15.59 9.39
N LYS A 119 12.21 -15.52 8.20
CA LYS A 119 13.36 -16.34 7.80
C LYS A 119 14.70 -15.75 8.23
N ASN A 120 14.77 -14.42 8.42
CA ASN A 120 16.02 -13.71 8.63
C ASN A 120 16.08 -12.97 9.98
N TYR A 121 15.15 -13.23 10.90
CA TYR A 121 15.02 -12.51 12.18
C TYR A 121 16.26 -12.58 13.06
N SER A 122 17.05 -13.65 12.98
CA SER A 122 18.24 -13.86 13.79
C SER A 122 19.46 -13.03 13.34
N GLY A 123 19.40 -12.50 12.12
CA GLY A 123 20.44 -11.63 11.58
C GLY A 123 20.26 -10.15 11.96
N ASP A 124 21.19 -9.33 11.46
CA ASP A 124 21.14 -7.86 11.58
C ASP A 124 20.20 -7.28 10.51
N LEU A 125 18.91 -7.61 10.65
CA LEU A 125 17.90 -7.21 9.68
C LEU A 125 17.44 -5.78 9.92
N SER A 126 17.58 -4.95 8.90
CA SER A 126 17.20 -3.54 8.89
C SER A 126 16.06 -3.25 7.90
N MET A 127 15.49 -2.05 7.99
CA MET A 127 14.51 -1.59 6.98
C MET A 127 15.17 -1.40 5.61
N ASP A 128 16.47 -1.07 5.57
CA ASP A 128 17.18 -0.86 4.31
C ASP A 128 17.37 -2.17 3.54
N ASP A 129 17.60 -3.29 4.25
CA ASP A 129 17.64 -4.62 3.62
C ASP A 129 16.30 -4.97 2.95
N LEU A 130 15.18 -4.56 3.57
CA LEU A 130 13.86 -4.75 2.96
C LEU A 130 13.67 -3.88 1.71
N THR A 131 14.11 -2.61 1.77
CA THR A 131 13.99 -1.70 0.61
C THR A 131 14.82 -2.18 -0.56
N GLU A 132 16.03 -2.65 -0.31
CA GLU A 132 16.91 -3.23 -1.32
C GLU A 132 16.34 -4.54 -1.89
N LYS A 133 15.91 -5.46 -1.01
CA LYS A 133 15.37 -6.77 -1.42
C LYS A 133 14.12 -6.68 -2.26
N PHE A 134 13.20 -5.78 -1.90
CA PHE A 134 11.89 -5.67 -2.53
C PHE A 134 11.79 -4.52 -3.55
N HIS A 135 12.87 -3.73 -3.71
CA HIS A 135 12.96 -2.59 -4.63
C HIS A 135 11.83 -1.56 -4.44
N VAL A 136 11.50 -1.27 -3.19
CA VAL A 136 10.45 -0.31 -2.81
C VAL A 136 10.95 0.65 -1.74
N SER A 137 10.36 1.85 -1.66
CA SER A 137 10.80 2.85 -0.70
C SER A 137 10.47 2.46 0.76
N ARG A 138 11.30 2.95 1.70
CA ARG A 138 11.11 2.77 3.16
C ARG A 138 9.71 3.23 3.60
N THR A 139 9.27 4.39 3.11
CA THR A 139 7.96 4.97 3.43
C THR A 139 6.83 4.06 2.97
N TYR A 140 6.95 3.46 1.78
CA TYR A 140 5.94 2.57 1.23
C TYR A 140 5.82 1.27 2.03
N ILE A 141 6.92 0.59 2.29
CA ILE A 141 6.91 -0.63 3.13
C ILE A 141 6.30 -0.32 4.51
N SER A 142 6.73 0.78 5.16
CA SER A 142 6.22 1.17 6.48
C SER A 142 4.70 1.38 6.47
N ARG A 143 4.18 2.07 5.45
CA ARG A 143 2.74 2.30 5.28
C ARG A 143 1.99 0.98 5.05
N LEU A 144 2.52 0.10 4.20
CA LEU A 144 1.90 -1.19 3.91
C LEU A 144 1.90 -2.11 5.13
N LEU A 145 3.02 -2.24 5.85
CA LEU A 145 3.08 -3.03 7.08
C LEU A 145 2.06 -2.54 8.11
N LYS A 146 1.95 -1.20 8.29
CA LYS A 146 0.96 -0.64 9.21
C LYS A 146 -0.47 -0.92 8.75
N LYS A 147 -0.76 -0.78 7.43
CA LYS A 147 -2.09 -1.01 6.85
C LYS A 147 -2.52 -2.48 6.93
N TYR A 148 -1.65 -3.43 6.54
CA TYR A 148 -2.04 -4.83 6.34
C TYR A 148 -1.62 -5.76 7.48
N ALA A 149 -0.53 -5.45 8.21
CA ALA A 149 -0.07 -6.22 9.36
C ALA A 149 -0.38 -5.54 10.71
N GLY A 150 -0.85 -4.29 10.70
CA GLY A 150 -1.17 -3.52 11.92
C GLY A 150 0.05 -3.09 12.74
N LYS A 151 1.26 -3.45 12.32
CA LYS A 151 2.52 -3.29 13.06
C LYS A 151 3.58 -2.62 12.21
N SER A 152 4.50 -1.90 12.85
CA SER A 152 5.73 -1.44 12.21
C SER A 152 6.71 -2.61 12.01
N PHE A 153 7.74 -2.41 11.18
CA PHE A 153 8.81 -3.39 10.99
C PHE A 153 9.47 -3.84 12.31
N LEU A 154 9.84 -2.88 13.17
CA LEU A 154 10.50 -3.18 14.44
C LEU A 154 9.58 -3.92 15.41
N GLU A 155 8.30 -3.57 15.46
CA GLU A 155 7.32 -4.29 16.28
C GLU A 155 7.18 -5.73 15.79
N TYR A 156 7.05 -5.95 14.48
CA TYR A 156 6.92 -7.28 13.91
C TYR A 156 8.19 -8.13 14.10
N LEU A 157 9.37 -7.57 13.80
CA LEU A 157 10.65 -8.25 14.03
C LEU A 157 10.84 -8.64 15.51
N THR A 158 10.48 -7.72 16.42
CA THR A 158 10.51 -8.01 17.86
C THR A 158 9.57 -9.16 18.22
N ASP A 159 8.36 -9.16 17.69
CA ASP A 159 7.39 -10.25 17.95
C ASP A 159 7.93 -11.61 17.49
N VAL A 160 8.48 -11.67 16.27
CA VAL A 160 9.07 -12.91 15.73
C VAL A 160 10.24 -13.39 16.60
N ARG A 161 11.13 -12.49 17.00
CA ARG A 161 12.26 -12.82 17.89
C ARG A 161 11.77 -13.37 19.23
N PHE A 162 10.79 -12.73 19.84
CA PHE A 162 10.28 -13.16 21.14
C PHE A 162 9.50 -14.48 21.09
N GLN A 163 8.81 -14.79 20.00
CA GLN A 163 8.22 -16.11 19.81
C GLN A 163 9.29 -17.23 19.83
N GLN A 164 10.48 -16.96 19.31
CA GLN A 164 11.58 -17.92 19.36
C GLN A 164 12.24 -17.94 20.77
N VAL A 165 12.35 -16.77 21.41
CA VAL A 165 12.85 -16.69 22.81
C VAL A 165 12.02 -17.58 23.74
N GLU A 166 10.69 -17.52 23.66
CA GLU A 166 9.80 -18.36 24.48
C GLU A 166 10.11 -19.85 24.30
N LYS A 167 10.25 -20.31 23.04
CA LYS A 167 10.61 -21.70 22.74
C LYS A 167 11.97 -22.09 23.31
N LEU A 168 12.99 -21.22 23.14
CA LEU A 168 14.34 -21.49 23.62
C LEU A 168 14.45 -21.46 25.16
N ILE A 169 13.65 -20.63 25.83
CA ILE A 169 13.57 -20.63 27.29
C ILE A 169 12.92 -21.93 27.80
N ALA A 170 11.84 -22.38 27.15
CA ALA A 170 11.13 -23.61 27.50
C ALA A 170 12.01 -24.86 27.35
N ASP A 171 12.87 -24.92 26.33
CA ASP A 171 13.86 -25.98 26.11
C ASP A 171 14.90 -26.10 27.25
N ASN A 172 15.09 -25.06 28.02
CA ASN A 172 16.00 -24.95 29.18
C ASN A 172 17.47 -25.38 28.92
N LYS A 173 17.90 -25.41 27.66
CA LYS A 173 19.25 -25.87 27.25
C LYS A 173 20.28 -24.75 27.22
N TYR A 174 19.82 -23.50 27.00
CA TYR A 174 20.65 -22.36 26.70
C TYR A 174 20.64 -21.33 27.84
N LYS A 175 21.75 -20.64 28.02
CA LYS A 175 21.82 -19.49 28.92
C LYS A 175 21.15 -18.27 28.25
N GLN A 176 20.71 -17.30 29.07
CA GLN A 176 19.94 -16.16 28.53
C GLN A 176 20.73 -15.30 27.53
N TYR A 177 22.04 -15.19 27.69
CA TYR A 177 22.86 -14.43 26.72
C TYR A 177 22.99 -15.18 25.37
N GLU A 178 23.05 -16.53 25.40
CA GLU A 178 23.07 -17.36 24.19
C GLU A 178 21.74 -17.23 23.43
N ILE A 179 20.62 -17.27 24.16
CA ILE A 179 19.29 -17.05 23.57
C ILE A 179 19.20 -15.67 22.90
N ALA A 180 19.68 -14.61 23.59
CA ALA A 180 19.67 -13.27 23.04
C ALA A 180 20.45 -13.20 21.71
N GLU A 181 21.64 -13.80 21.64
CA GLU A 181 22.46 -13.86 20.44
C GLU A 181 21.80 -14.68 19.33
N MET A 182 21.27 -15.86 19.65
CA MET A 182 20.57 -16.74 18.69
C MET A 182 19.36 -16.09 18.02
N VAL A 183 18.67 -15.20 18.72
CA VAL A 183 17.51 -14.48 18.16
C VAL A 183 17.87 -13.12 17.58
N GLY A 184 19.17 -12.76 17.52
CA GLY A 184 19.66 -11.57 16.82
C GLY A 184 19.78 -10.30 17.67
N TYR A 185 19.88 -10.40 19.00
CA TYR A 185 20.21 -9.28 19.87
C TYR A 185 21.72 -9.24 20.13
N LYS A 186 22.40 -8.24 19.59
CA LYS A 186 23.85 -8.01 19.81
C LYS A 186 24.15 -7.50 21.23
N ASP A 187 23.23 -6.73 21.81
CA ASP A 187 23.34 -6.17 23.15
C ASP A 187 22.40 -6.91 24.12
N PHE A 188 22.99 -7.65 25.02
CA PHE A 188 22.26 -8.40 26.03
C PHE A 188 21.48 -7.51 27.01
N GLY A 189 22.03 -6.34 27.36
CA GLY A 189 21.34 -5.37 28.22
C GLY A 189 20.08 -4.80 27.55
N TYR A 190 20.16 -4.54 26.25
CA TYR A 190 19.00 -4.11 25.45
C TYR A 190 17.96 -5.23 25.36
N TYR A 191 18.36 -6.48 25.14
CA TYR A 191 17.45 -7.64 25.15
C TYR A 191 16.67 -7.73 26.46
N ILE A 192 17.33 -7.62 27.62
CA ILE A 192 16.67 -7.66 28.93
C ILE A 192 15.65 -6.54 29.07
N LYS A 193 16.00 -5.31 28.63
CA LYS A 193 15.09 -4.15 28.69
C LYS A 193 13.84 -4.38 27.86
N VAL A 194 13.99 -4.87 26.63
CA VAL A 194 12.86 -5.13 25.72
C VAL A 194 12.01 -6.29 26.23
N PHE A 195 12.64 -7.34 26.75
CA PHE A 195 11.95 -8.48 27.39
C PHE A 195 11.10 -8.02 28.57
N LYS A 196 11.70 -7.28 29.50
CA LYS A 196 10.98 -6.77 30.68
C LYS A 196 9.84 -5.82 30.30
N LYS A 197 10.04 -5.00 29.25
CA LYS A 197 8.97 -4.14 28.74
C LYS A 197 7.77 -4.94 28.22
N ARG A 198 8.02 -6.12 27.62
CA ARG A 198 6.97 -6.97 27.03
C ARG A 198 6.26 -7.84 28.03
N TYR A 199 6.99 -8.50 28.94
CA TYR A 199 6.47 -9.51 29.85
C TYR A 199 6.33 -9.02 31.31
N GLY A 200 6.81 -7.81 31.61
CA GLY A 200 6.78 -7.26 32.97
C GLY A 200 7.86 -7.79 33.91
N ILE A 201 8.50 -8.93 33.57
CA ILE A 201 9.50 -9.64 34.38
C ILE A 201 10.78 -9.87 33.55
N THR A 202 11.88 -10.23 34.24
CA THR A 202 13.14 -10.55 33.55
C THR A 202 13.09 -11.94 32.91
N PRO A 203 13.96 -12.23 31.89
CA PRO A 203 14.04 -13.56 31.29
C PRO A 203 14.34 -14.69 32.28
N ASN A 204 15.12 -14.40 33.34
CA ASN A 204 15.43 -15.38 34.39
C ASN A 204 14.22 -15.69 35.32
N GLU A 205 13.44 -14.66 35.61
CA GLU A 205 12.18 -14.82 36.33
C GLU A 205 11.17 -15.58 35.49
N PHE A 206 11.03 -15.23 34.24
CA PHE A 206 10.14 -15.90 33.28
C PHE A 206 10.46 -17.40 33.18
N ARG A 207 11.75 -17.78 33.11
CA ARG A 207 12.18 -19.20 33.11
C ARG A 207 11.75 -19.98 34.33
N LYS A 208 11.58 -19.34 35.49
CA LYS A 208 11.14 -20.01 36.73
C LYS A 208 9.64 -20.26 36.79
N HIS A 209 8.89 -19.60 35.89
CA HIS A 209 7.42 -19.70 35.85
C HIS A 209 6.90 -20.60 34.70
N ILE A 210 7.80 -21.15 33.87
CA ILE A 210 7.54 -22.18 32.89
C ILE A 210 8.01 -23.53 33.40
#